data_2ad9558ca4e52e5828da4974933b1d96
#
_entry.id   2ad9558ca4e52e5828da4974933b1d96
#
_cell.length_a   1.000
_cell.length_b   1.000
_cell.length_c   1.000
_cell.angle_alpha   90.00
_cell.angle_beta   90.00
_cell.angle_gamma   90.00
#
_symmetry.space_group_name_H-M   'P 1'
#
loop_
_entity.id
_entity.type
_entity.pdbx_description
1 polymer ?
#
loop_
_entity_poly.entity_id
_entity_poly.type
_entity_poly.pdbx_seq_one_letter_code
_entity_poly.pdbx_strand_id
1 'polypeptide(L)'
;MSRQNLFLGTTANDGTGDSLRQLGQKINENFIELYQALGNDSDIISSKLSFDSASVVFDGASGDTFLVADTQTGNNTISLPDASGRIILDTDSDTISNKIHLTSSYVDPQIQDSENSLVSYTIKSGSISADTNINLPALTDSDTFVFASFTQTLENKTLDSATLNNPILAGMVEDANGANLLQVTATSSAQNYFTKANAATGSGPTFAVAGVDSDVTLNINSKNQGAVRLSKFARQMVTVTADGNVPKNSSFIDCNKGSALALTLLDGDVAGEDKVFANRGAGTATITPSNFAQGTSFAITQNGACSAIWNGLNWFLYSRDSDYVTIT
;
A
#
# COMPACT_ATOMS: atom_id res chain seq x y z
N MET A 1 -74.45 -0.06 12.37
CA MET A 1 -74.95 -0.08 13.73
C MET A 1 -75.87 1.13 13.91
N SER A 2 -77.11 0.92 14.31
CA SER A 2 -78.00 2.02 14.63
C SER A 2 -78.36 1.91 16.11
N ARG A 3 -77.78 2.76 16.93
CA ARG A 3 -78.07 2.83 18.35
C ARG A 3 -79.57 3.02 18.56
N GLN A 4 -80.22 2.13 19.27
CA GLN A 4 -81.58 2.28 19.62
C GLN A 4 -81.71 3.26 20.79
N ASN A 5 -82.58 4.26 20.64
CA ASN A 5 -82.82 5.22 21.70
C ASN A 5 -83.86 4.66 22.68
N LEU A 6 -83.52 4.73 23.95
CA LEU A 6 -84.42 4.42 25.04
C LEU A 6 -85.31 5.63 25.28
N PHE A 7 -86.62 5.42 25.22
CA PHE A 7 -87.59 6.48 25.50
C PHE A 7 -88.19 6.27 26.87
N LEU A 8 -87.82 7.12 27.81
CA LEU A 8 -88.23 7.02 29.21
C LEU A 8 -89.59 7.70 29.51
N GLY A 9 -90.19 8.30 28.50
CA GLY A 9 -91.37 9.15 28.66
C GLY A 9 -91.00 10.62 28.85
N THR A 10 -91.98 11.52 28.88
CA THR A 10 -91.83 12.94 29.06
C THR A 10 -91.84 13.39 30.52
N THR A 11 -92.62 12.66 31.35
CA THR A 11 -92.71 12.83 32.82
C THR A 11 -92.85 11.48 33.51
N ALA A 12 -92.53 11.41 34.80
CA ALA A 12 -92.66 10.18 35.58
C ALA A 12 -94.08 9.67 35.57
N ASN A 13 -94.27 8.41 35.23
CA ASN A 13 -95.60 7.71 35.21
C ASN A 13 -96.60 8.26 34.19
N ASP A 14 -96.18 8.95 33.14
CA ASP A 14 -97.11 9.47 32.12
C ASP A 14 -97.61 8.42 31.10
N GLY A 15 -97.08 7.21 31.17
CA GLY A 15 -97.42 6.12 30.29
C GLY A 15 -96.91 6.25 28.83
N THR A 16 -96.10 7.24 28.52
CA THR A 16 -95.60 7.55 27.14
C THR A 16 -94.27 6.94 26.80
N GLY A 17 -93.50 6.43 27.78
CA GLY A 17 -92.19 5.80 27.56
C GLY A 17 -92.29 4.36 27.04
N ASP A 18 -91.11 3.81 26.69
CA ASP A 18 -91.00 2.39 26.34
C ASP A 18 -91.45 1.51 27.53
N SER A 19 -92.23 0.46 27.26
CA SER A 19 -92.50 -0.51 28.30
C SER A 19 -91.20 -1.13 28.85
N LEU A 20 -91.23 -1.59 30.10
CA LEU A 20 -90.03 -2.21 30.72
C LEU A 20 -89.50 -3.36 29.88
N ARG A 21 -90.33 -4.10 29.19
CA ARG A 21 -89.93 -5.17 28.26
C ARG A 21 -89.22 -4.59 27.03
N GLN A 22 -89.75 -3.54 26.40
CA GLN A 22 -89.18 -2.87 25.25
C GLN A 22 -87.84 -2.18 25.61
N LEU A 23 -87.81 -1.57 26.79
CA LEU A 23 -86.54 -0.96 27.30
C LEU A 23 -85.43 -2.02 27.46
N GLY A 24 -85.78 -3.16 28.11
CA GLY A 24 -84.87 -4.27 28.29
C GLY A 24 -84.35 -4.86 26.94
N GLN A 25 -85.32 -4.97 25.99
CA GLN A 25 -84.96 -5.47 24.65
C GLN A 25 -84.03 -4.53 23.94
N LYS A 26 -84.28 -3.23 23.90
CA LYS A 26 -83.41 -2.23 23.28
C LYS A 26 -82.01 -2.17 23.93
N ILE A 27 -81.95 -2.27 25.25
CA ILE A 27 -80.69 -2.36 25.98
C ILE A 27 -79.90 -3.59 25.52
N ASN A 28 -80.54 -4.74 25.52
CA ASN A 28 -79.90 -5.99 25.16
C ASN A 28 -79.38 -5.98 23.68
N GLU A 29 -80.19 -5.47 22.77
CA GLU A 29 -79.80 -5.33 21.35
C GLU A 29 -78.64 -4.39 21.17
N ASN A 30 -78.59 -3.26 21.88
CA ASN A 30 -77.49 -2.35 21.87
C ASN A 30 -76.17 -3.01 22.42
N PHE A 31 -76.28 -3.80 23.47
CA PHE A 31 -75.21 -4.57 24.03
C PHE A 31 -74.74 -5.68 23.08
N ILE A 32 -75.70 -6.39 22.42
CA ILE A 32 -75.30 -7.39 21.39
C ILE A 32 -74.56 -6.77 20.24
N GLU A 33 -75.00 -5.61 19.72
CA GLU A 33 -74.31 -4.91 18.67
C GLU A 33 -72.88 -4.49 19.11
N LEU A 34 -72.74 -3.96 20.34
CA LEU A 34 -71.45 -3.60 20.90
C LEU A 34 -70.57 -4.85 21.08
N TYR A 35 -71.08 -5.91 21.58
CA TYR A 35 -70.44 -7.18 21.85
C TYR A 35 -69.92 -7.79 20.51
N GLN A 36 -70.79 -7.80 19.50
CA GLN A 36 -70.38 -8.24 18.14
C GLN A 36 -69.32 -7.38 17.52
N ALA A 37 -69.34 -6.07 17.72
CA ALA A 37 -68.30 -5.15 17.23
C ALA A 37 -66.96 -5.36 17.93
N LEU A 38 -66.98 -5.82 19.20
CA LEU A 38 -65.79 -6.09 20.00
C LEU A 38 -65.27 -7.54 19.90
N GLY A 39 -65.88 -8.39 19.04
CA GLY A 39 -65.38 -9.74 18.77
C GLY A 39 -66.15 -10.88 19.42
N ASN A 40 -67.36 -10.65 19.96
CA ASN A 40 -68.22 -11.60 20.68
C ASN A 40 -67.52 -12.19 21.92
N ASP A 41 -67.67 -13.53 22.11
CA ASP A 41 -67.07 -14.27 23.23
C ASP A 41 -65.59 -14.62 23.05
N SER A 42 -64.91 -14.09 22.03
CA SER A 42 -63.47 -14.24 21.87
C SER A 42 -62.81 -13.02 22.45
N ASP A 43 -61.68 -13.21 23.14
CA ASP A 43 -60.79 -12.14 23.66
C ASP A 43 -60.13 -11.34 22.58
N ILE A 44 -60.55 -11.50 21.33
CA ILE A 44 -59.93 -10.90 20.13
C ILE A 44 -60.99 -10.09 19.38
N ILE A 45 -60.70 -8.84 19.09
CA ILE A 45 -61.46 -8.01 18.14
C ILE A 45 -61.22 -8.55 16.73
N SER A 46 -62.19 -9.30 16.21
CA SER A 46 -62.10 -9.95 14.89
C SER A 46 -62.45 -9.02 13.74
N SER A 47 -62.97 -7.83 14.01
CA SER A 47 -63.30 -6.83 13.02
C SER A 47 -62.28 -5.73 12.93
N LYS A 48 -62.16 -5.10 11.75
CA LYS A 48 -61.29 -3.91 11.57
C LYS A 48 -61.74 -2.80 12.51
N LEU A 49 -60.89 -2.40 13.44
CA LEU A 49 -61.09 -1.21 14.25
C LEU A 49 -60.62 0.02 13.47
N SER A 50 -61.51 0.97 13.24
CA SER A 50 -61.20 2.21 12.55
C SER A 50 -61.24 3.36 13.55
N PHE A 51 -60.14 4.08 13.66
CA PHE A 51 -60.04 5.27 14.50
C PHE A 51 -60.12 6.50 13.60
N ASP A 52 -60.96 7.45 13.93
CA ASP A 52 -61.23 8.65 13.12
C ASP A 52 -60.18 9.74 13.30
N SER A 53 -59.31 9.64 14.25
CA SER A 53 -58.13 10.48 14.44
C SER A 53 -56.99 9.67 14.99
N ALA A 54 -56.09 9.69 14.28
CA ALA A 54 -54.73 9.30 14.06
C ALA A 54 -53.87 8.74 15.18
N SER A 55 -54.34 8.28 16.31
CA SER A 55 -53.47 7.65 17.30
C SER A 55 -54.05 6.49 18.04
N VAL A 56 -53.30 5.42 18.21
CA VAL A 56 -53.55 4.36 19.18
C VAL A 56 -52.57 4.61 20.32
N VAL A 57 -53.11 4.74 21.53
CA VAL A 57 -52.34 4.97 22.75
C VAL A 57 -52.15 3.65 23.46
N PHE A 58 -50.96 3.28 23.82
CA PHE A 58 -50.63 2.21 24.75
C PHE A 58 -50.23 2.86 26.06
N ASP A 59 -51.11 2.66 27.06
CA ASP A 59 -50.97 3.25 28.38
C ASP A 59 -49.87 2.50 29.17
N GLY A 60 -48.84 3.19 29.58
CA GLY A 60 -47.69 2.63 30.29
C GLY A 60 -47.59 3.14 31.72
N ALA A 61 -47.03 2.37 32.63
CA ALA A 61 -46.89 2.72 34.04
C ALA A 61 -46.04 3.98 34.30
N SER A 62 -45.24 4.43 33.35
CA SER A 62 -44.35 5.60 33.45
C SER A 62 -44.38 6.52 32.22
N GLY A 63 -45.37 6.34 31.35
CA GLY A 63 -45.58 7.14 30.14
C GLY A 63 -46.30 6.38 29.06
N ASP A 64 -46.98 7.10 28.17
CA ASP A 64 -47.81 6.54 27.11
C ASP A 64 -46.99 6.43 25.82
N THR A 65 -47.26 5.36 25.05
CA THR A 65 -46.74 5.21 23.70
C THR A 65 -47.83 5.48 22.68
N PHE A 66 -47.60 6.39 21.79
CA PHE A 66 -48.51 6.78 20.74
C PHE A 66 -48.09 6.18 19.42
N LEU A 67 -48.99 5.45 18.74
CA LEU A 67 -48.84 5.13 17.33
C LEU A 67 -49.66 6.16 16.54
N VAL A 68 -48.95 7.14 15.98
CA VAL A 68 -49.58 8.28 15.29
C VAL A 68 -49.37 8.11 13.78
N ALA A 69 -50.46 8.25 13.01
CA ALA A 69 -50.36 8.36 11.56
C ALA A 69 -50.17 9.84 11.20
N ASP A 70 -49.00 10.17 10.70
CA ASP A 70 -48.74 11.48 10.13
C ASP A 70 -49.50 11.68 8.79
N THR A 71 -49.45 12.88 8.19
CA THR A 71 -50.16 13.22 6.96
C THR A 71 -49.91 12.19 5.86
N GLN A 72 -50.92 11.39 5.54
CA GLN A 72 -50.79 10.28 4.60
C GLN A 72 -51.40 10.64 3.26
N THR A 73 -50.67 10.43 2.20
CA THR A 73 -51.14 10.62 0.81
C THR A 73 -51.67 9.32 0.19
N GLY A 74 -51.66 8.20 0.93
CA GLY A 74 -52.12 6.89 0.46
C GLY A 74 -52.28 5.88 1.59
N ASN A 75 -52.68 4.65 1.27
CA ASN A 75 -52.80 3.57 2.23
C ASN A 75 -51.45 2.96 2.57
N ASN A 76 -51.02 3.07 3.81
CA ASN A 76 -49.80 2.43 4.31
C ASN A 76 -50.14 1.24 5.19
N THR A 77 -49.43 0.14 5.01
CA THR A 77 -49.59 -1.06 5.81
C THR A 77 -48.29 -1.30 6.62
N ILE A 78 -48.43 -1.35 7.93
CA ILE A 78 -47.36 -1.80 8.83
C ILE A 78 -47.63 -3.24 9.15
N SER A 79 -46.83 -4.17 8.63
CA SER A 79 -46.89 -5.58 8.92
C SER A 79 -45.95 -5.91 10.07
N LEU A 80 -46.46 -6.41 11.15
CA LEU A 80 -45.67 -6.94 12.24
C LEU A 80 -45.32 -8.41 11.93
N PRO A 81 -44.08 -8.86 12.17
CA PRO A 81 -43.71 -10.26 11.94
C PRO A 81 -44.46 -11.21 12.89
N ASP A 82 -44.69 -12.43 12.42
CA ASP A 82 -45.30 -13.51 13.21
C ASP A 82 -44.31 -14.14 14.22
N ALA A 83 -43.45 -13.32 14.79
CA ALA A 83 -42.48 -13.72 15.79
C ALA A 83 -42.33 -12.60 16.81
N SER A 84 -41.94 -12.94 18.03
CA SER A 84 -41.59 -11.94 19.02
C SER A 84 -40.42 -11.07 18.52
N GLY A 85 -40.61 -9.78 18.54
CA GLY A 85 -39.63 -8.83 18.06
C GLY A 85 -39.92 -7.44 18.61
N ARG A 86 -38.96 -6.54 18.42
CA ARG A 86 -39.02 -5.14 18.81
C ARG A 86 -39.02 -4.25 17.57
N ILE A 87 -39.86 -3.22 17.57
CA ILE A 87 -39.76 -2.15 16.56
C ILE A 87 -38.65 -1.22 17.02
N ILE A 88 -37.61 -1.05 16.16
CA ILE A 88 -36.51 -0.16 16.45
C ILE A 88 -36.89 1.23 15.94
N LEU A 89 -36.83 2.22 16.82
CA LEU A 89 -37.07 3.62 16.49
C LEU A 89 -35.78 4.28 16.06
N ASP A 90 -35.84 5.34 15.25
CA ASP A 90 -34.71 6.07 14.72
C ASP A 90 -33.83 6.77 15.79
N THR A 91 -34.41 6.98 16.98
CA THR A 91 -33.74 7.58 18.15
C THR A 91 -33.16 6.54 19.13
N ASP A 92 -33.39 5.25 18.87
CA ASP A 92 -32.90 4.19 19.76
C ASP A 92 -31.46 3.84 19.51
N SER A 93 -30.67 3.74 20.58
CA SER A 93 -29.29 3.20 20.57
C SER A 93 -29.28 1.67 20.55
N ASP A 94 -30.24 1.05 19.88
CA ASP A 94 -30.41 -0.40 19.89
C ASP A 94 -29.41 -1.12 18.98
N THR A 95 -28.89 -2.23 19.48
CA THR A 95 -28.09 -3.15 18.69
C THR A 95 -28.99 -3.98 17.76
N ILE A 96 -28.85 -3.79 16.44
CA ILE A 96 -29.49 -4.64 15.45
C ILE A 96 -28.61 -5.89 15.25
N SER A 97 -28.99 -6.99 15.93
CA SER A 97 -28.29 -8.27 15.79
C SER A 97 -29.05 -9.24 14.89
N ASN A 98 -28.36 -10.11 14.19
CA ASN A 98 -28.92 -11.15 13.32
C ASN A 98 -29.90 -10.63 12.25
N LYS A 99 -29.71 -9.42 11.77
CA LYS A 99 -30.51 -8.85 10.67
C LYS A 99 -29.71 -8.77 9.40
N ILE A 100 -30.27 -9.26 8.31
CA ILE A 100 -29.73 -9.13 6.97
C ILE A 100 -30.52 -8.03 6.28
N HIS A 101 -29.86 -6.95 5.91
CA HIS A 101 -30.44 -5.91 5.08
C HIS A 101 -30.22 -6.26 3.60
N LEU A 102 -31.23 -6.92 3.01
CA LEU A 102 -31.10 -7.44 1.64
C LEU A 102 -31.28 -6.38 0.55
N THR A 103 -31.84 -5.22 0.84
CA THR A 103 -32.22 -4.23 -0.19
C THR A 103 -32.02 -2.77 0.20
N SER A 104 -31.39 -2.48 1.34
CA SER A 104 -31.16 -1.09 1.72
C SER A 104 -29.81 -0.60 1.21
N SER A 105 -29.83 0.46 0.41
CA SER A 105 -28.64 1.25 0.15
C SER A 105 -28.28 2.00 1.44
N TYR A 106 -27.19 1.62 2.07
CA TYR A 106 -26.59 2.47 3.09
C TYR A 106 -25.85 3.59 2.38
N VAL A 107 -26.34 4.79 2.53
CA VAL A 107 -25.57 5.97 2.12
C VAL A 107 -24.60 6.28 3.25
N ASP A 108 -23.31 6.07 2.96
CA ASP A 108 -22.21 6.40 3.88
C ASP A 108 -22.35 5.81 5.30
N PRO A 109 -22.33 4.47 5.47
CA PRO A 109 -22.40 3.87 6.81
C PRO A 109 -21.29 4.39 7.71
N GLN A 110 -21.63 4.78 8.93
CA GLN A 110 -20.70 5.32 9.90
C GLN A 110 -20.40 4.30 10.99
N ILE A 111 -19.13 4.15 11.33
CA ILE A 111 -18.67 3.43 12.51
C ILE A 111 -18.21 4.47 13.51
N GLN A 112 -18.95 4.63 14.60
CA GLN A 112 -18.62 5.58 15.65
C GLN A 112 -17.40 5.11 16.44
N ASP A 113 -16.52 6.05 16.80
CA ASP A 113 -15.40 5.75 17.68
C ASP A 113 -15.93 5.37 19.08
N SER A 114 -15.41 4.27 19.64
CA SER A 114 -15.87 3.75 20.93
C SER A 114 -15.44 4.61 22.13
N GLU A 115 -14.38 5.40 21.98
CA GLU A 115 -13.84 6.25 23.03
C GLU A 115 -14.27 7.70 22.87
N ASN A 116 -14.63 8.12 21.65
CA ASN A 116 -15.09 9.47 21.36
C ASN A 116 -16.33 9.46 20.47
N SER A 117 -17.50 9.54 21.07
CA SER A 117 -18.79 9.52 20.37
C SER A 117 -19.06 10.69 19.43
N LEU A 118 -18.20 11.71 19.44
CA LEU A 118 -18.30 12.89 18.55
C LEU A 118 -17.60 12.69 17.20
N VAL A 119 -16.86 11.59 17.02
CA VAL A 119 -16.15 11.25 15.78
C VAL A 119 -16.55 9.88 15.26
N SER A 120 -16.55 9.72 13.97
CA SER A 120 -16.90 8.46 13.32
C SER A 120 -16.08 8.23 12.06
N TYR A 121 -15.93 6.95 11.71
CA TYR A 121 -15.43 6.53 10.40
C TYR A 121 -16.60 6.38 9.44
N THR A 122 -16.56 7.03 8.30
CA THR A 122 -17.58 6.91 7.26
C THR A 122 -17.03 6.07 6.10
N ILE A 123 -17.72 4.98 5.74
CA ILE A 123 -17.37 4.17 4.58
C ILE A 123 -18.11 4.75 3.37
N LYS A 124 -17.38 5.42 2.47
CA LYS A 124 -17.95 6.02 1.26
C LYS A 124 -17.66 5.16 0.04
N SER A 125 -18.67 4.92 -0.78
CA SER A 125 -18.47 4.34 -2.10
C SER A 125 -18.09 5.44 -3.10
N GLY A 126 -17.06 5.20 -3.90
CA GLY A 126 -16.84 6.00 -5.11
C GLY A 126 -17.89 5.68 -6.18
N SER A 127 -17.90 6.48 -7.26
CA SER A 127 -18.74 6.16 -8.43
C SER A 127 -18.23 4.88 -9.08
N ILE A 128 -19.07 3.85 -9.13
CA ILE A 128 -18.81 2.58 -9.80
C ILE A 128 -19.77 2.42 -10.98
N SER A 129 -19.29 1.86 -12.07
CA SER A 129 -20.09 1.66 -13.31
C SER A 129 -20.77 0.28 -13.36
N ALA A 130 -20.43 -0.62 -12.45
CA ALA A 130 -21.02 -1.96 -12.32
C ALA A 130 -20.91 -2.44 -10.86
N ASP A 131 -21.73 -3.42 -10.51
CA ASP A 131 -21.69 -4.04 -9.19
C ASP A 131 -20.30 -4.64 -8.91
N THR A 132 -19.71 -4.27 -7.80
CA THR A 132 -18.39 -4.73 -7.36
C THR A 132 -18.47 -5.27 -5.94
N ASN A 133 -17.96 -6.47 -5.75
CA ASN A 133 -17.89 -7.10 -4.45
C ASN A 133 -16.57 -6.78 -3.74
N ILE A 134 -16.64 -6.35 -2.50
CA ILE A 134 -15.49 -6.29 -1.59
C ILE A 134 -15.50 -7.59 -0.78
N ASN A 135 -14.62 -8.53 -1.15
CA ASN A 135 -14.50 -9.79 -0.45
C ASN A 135 -13.53 -9.61 0.73
N LEU A 136 -14.01 -9.81 1.92
CA LEU A 136 -13.17 -9.90 3.09
C LEU A 136 -12.66 -11.34 3.22
N PRO A 137 -11.36 -11.58 3.48
CA PRO A 137 -10.84 -12.92 3.70
C PRO A 137 -11.43 -13.53 4.97
N ALA A 138 -11.46 -14.86 5.04
CA ALA A 138 -11.78 -15.57 6.27
C ALA A 138 -10.61 -15.36 7.26
N LEU A 139 -10.82 -14.48 8.23
CA LEU A 139 -9.83 -14.20 9.27
C LEU A 139 -9.99 -15.21 10.41
N THR A 140 -8.88 -15.77 10.86
CA THR A 140 -8.79 -16.63 12.05
C THR A 140 -8.40 -15.84 13.30
N ASP A 141 -7.96 -14.58 13.11
CA ASP A 141 -7.56 -13.64 14.15
C ASP A 141 -7.88 -12.21 13.69
N SER A 142 -7.69 -11.20 14.54
CA SER A 142 -7.88 -9.78 14.20
C SER A 142 -6.85 -9.31 13.17
N ASP A 143 -7.27 -8.48 12.22
CA ASP A 143 -6.38 -7.85 11.23
C ASP A 143 -6.80 -6.38 11.01
N THR A 144 -5.93 -5.60 10.41
CA THR A 144 -6.11 -4.15 10.22
C THR A 144 -6.24 -3.80 8.75
N PHE A 145 -7.17 -2.91 8.41
CA PHE A 145 -7.26 -2.35 7.06
C PHE A 145 -6.05 -1.46 6.74
N VAL A 146 -5.55 -1.58 5.51
CA VAL A 146 -4.48 -0.73 4.99
C VAL A 146 -5.08 0.48 4.29
N PHE A 147 -4.80 1.67 4.80
CA PHE A 147 -5.29 2.93 4.26
C PHE A 147 -4.24 3.61 3.37
N ALA A 148 -4.67 4.19 2.24
CA ALA A 148 -3.78 4.73 1.22
C ALA A 148 -2.88 5.88 1.71
N SER A 149 -3.33 6.70 2.65
CA SER A 149 -2.62 7.90 3.12
C SER A 149 -2.12 7.80 4.55
N PHE A 150 -2.31 6.68 5.21
CA PHE A 150 -1.94 6.50 6.61
C PHE A 150 -0.65 5.70 6.72
N THR A 151 0.29 6.13 7.56
CA THR A 151 1.51 5.35 7.82
C THR A 151 1.17 4.09 8.60
N GLN A 152 1.40 2.94 7.98
CA GLN A 152 1.08 1.63 8.56
C GLN A 152 2.24 0.65 8.35
N THR A 153 2.46 -0.23 9.31
CA THR A 153 3.36 -1.37 9.17
C THR A 153 2.58 -2.56 8.62
N LEU A 154 3.09 -3.18 7.56
CA LEU A 154 2.54 -4.40 7.00
C LEU A 154 3.34 -5.58 7.51
N GLU A 155 2.74 -6.40 8.36
CA GLU A 155 3.35 -7.63 8.86
C GLU A 155 2.75 -8.86 8.17
N ASN A 156 3.58 -9.86 7.88
CA ASN A 156 3.16 -11.12 7.24
C ASN A 156 2.35 -10.95 5.95
N LYS A 157 2.66 -9.91 5.15
CA LYS A 157 2.00 -9.65 3.87
C LYS A 157 2.91 -9.98 2.70
N THR A 158 2.38 -10.72 1.73
CA THR A 158 3.03 -10.92 0.44
C THR A 158 2.56 -9.83 -0.52
N LEU A 159 3.52 -9.10 -1.10
CA LEU A 159 3.27 -8.11 -2.14
C LEU A 159 3.61 -8.74 -3.49
N ASP A 160 2.62 -9.24 -4.20
CA ASP A 160 2.81 -9.81 -5.53
C ASP A 160 2.73 -8.71 -6.59
N SER A 161 3.74 -8.70 -7.49
CA SER A 161 3.82 -7.75 -8.63
C SER A 161 3.74 -6.27 -8.23
N ALA A 162 4.13 -5.93 -7.00
CA ALA A 162 4.06 -4.57 -6.50
C ALA A 162 5.11 -3.65 -7.13
N THR A 163 4.71 -2.46 -7.53
CA THR A 163 5.62 -1.37 -7.89
C THR A 163 5.92 -0.53 -6.66
N LEU A 164 7.18 -0.50 -6.23
CA LEU A 164 7.66 0.31 -5.13
C LEU A 164 8.38 1.56 -5.67
N ASN A 165 7.79 2.72 -5.50
CA ASN A 165 8.40 3.99 -5.89
C ASN A 165 9.24 4.55 -4.74
N ASN A 166 10.55 4.72 -4.97
CA ASN A 166 11.52 5.23 -3.99
C ASN A 166 11.47 4.52 -2.62
N PRO A 167 11.54 3.18 -2.58
CA PRO A 167 11.48 2.47 -1.31
C PRO A 167 12.71 2.81 -0.45
N ILE A 168 12.50 3.01 0.84
CA ILE A 168 13.58 3.10 1.82
C ILE A 168 13.85 1.69 2.31
N LEU A 169 15.03 1.15 1.98
CA LEU A 169 15.49 -0.14 2.47
C LEU A 169 16.45 0.08 3.64
N ALA A 170 16.12 -0.45 4.78
CA ALA A 170 16.97 -0.37 5.98
C ALA A 170 17.14 -1.77 6.58
N GLY A 171 18.38 -2.13 6.95
CA GLY A 171 18.65 -3.42 7.57
C GLY A 171 18.98 -4.52 6.57
N MET A 172 18.33 -5.66 6.70
CA MET A 172 18.59 -6.86 5.91
C MET A 172 17.50 -7.10 4.86
N VAL A 173 17.91 -7.53 3.69
CA VAL A 173 17.06 -8.20 2.71
C VAL A 173 17.37 -9.69 2.81
N GLU A 174 16.36 -10.49 3.05
CA GLU A 174 16.48 -11.93 3.28
C GLU A 174 15.97 -12.74 2.09
N ASP A 175 16.42 -13.97 1.99
CA ASP A 175 15.89 -14.95 1.03
C ASP A 175 14.61 -15.64 1.57
N ALA A 176 14.05 -16.55 0.79
CA ALA A 176 12.83 -17.28 1.16
C ALA A 176 12.98 -18.17 2.41
N ASN A 177 14.20 -18.43 2.86
CA ASN A 177 14.48 -19.23 4.05
C ASN A 177 14.81 -18.38 5.29
N GLY A 178 14.72 -17.04 5.16
CA GLY A 178 15.09 -16.11 6.23
C GLY A 178 16.60 -15.91 6.38
N ALA A 179 17.41 -16.30 5.39
CA ALA A 179 18.85 -16.03 5.40
C ALA A 179 19.18 -14.68 4.77
N ASN A 180 20.15 -13.97 5.34
CA ASN A 180 20.56 -12.65 4.87
C ASN A 180 21.12 -12.71 3.45
N LEU A 181 20.49 -12.01 2.51
CA LEU A 181 20.92 -11.86 1.13
C LEU A 181 21.71 -10.56 0.93
N LEU A 182 21.27 -9.47 1.51
CA LEU A 182 21.87 -8.15 1.39
C LEU A 182 21.67 -7.36 2.68
N GLN A 183 22.75 -6.77 3.19
CA GLN A 183 22.67 -5.79 4.27
C GLN A 183 22.78 -4.38 3.67
N VAL A 184 21.81 -3.53 4.00
CA VAL A 184 21.82 -2.11 3.61
C VAL A 184 22.13 -1.30 4.86
N THR A 185 23.31 -0.64 4.86
CA THR A 185 23.75 0.20 5.96
C THR A 185 23.76 1.66 5.53
N ALA A 186 23.06 2.50 6.26
CA ALA A 186 23.04 3.92 6.01
C ALA A 186 24.33 4.58 6.53
N THR A 187 24.93 5.46 5.72
CA THR A 187 26.02 6.34 6.12
C THR A 187 25.49 7.76 6.22
N SER A 188 25.80 8.43 7.33
CA SER A 188 25.39 9.83 7.53
C SER A 188 26.02 10.71 6.43
N SER A 189 25.20 11.55 5.81
CA SER A 189 25.61 12.48 4.74
C SER A 189 26.23 11.79 3.51
N ALA A 190 25.88 10.52 3.25
CA ALA A 190 26.34 9.81 2.06
C ALA A 190 25.89 10.53 0.78
N GLN A 191 26.87 10.77 -0.12
CA GLN A 191 26.63 11.41 -1.41
C GLN A 191 27.01 10.52 -2.58
N ASN A 192 27.82 9.47 -2.33
CA ASN A 192 28.23 8.48 -3.31
C ASN A 192 27.45 7.18 -3.11
N TYR A 193 27.06 6.55 -4.18
CA TYR A 193 26.18 5.39 -4.15
C TYR A 193 26.41 4.43 -5.31
N PHE A 194 25.92 3.21 -5.18
CA PHE A 194 25.91 2.23 -6.25
C PHE A 194 24.77 2.46 -7.22
N THR A 195 25.06 2.28 -8.50
CA THR A 195 24.04 2.22 -9.55
C THR A 195 24.02 0.83 -10.16
N LYS A 196 22.81 0.38 -10.50
CA LYS A 196 22.58 -0.87 -11.22
C LYS A 196 21.60 -0.59 -12.35
N ALA A 197 21.99 -0.92 -13.57
CA ALA A 197 21.14 -0.79 -14.74
C ALA A 197 21.07 -2.12 -15.49
N ASN A 198 19.87 -2.48 -15.97
CA ASN A 198 19.69 -3.53 -16.95
C ASN A 198 20.15 -3.04 -18.34
N ALA A 199 20.16 -3.93 -19.32
CA ALA A 199 20.57 -3.61 -20.67
C ALA A 199 19.65 -4.25 -21.71
N ALA A 200 19.57 -3.63 -22.89
CA ALA A 200 18.91 -4.22 -24.05
C ALA A 200 19.69 -5.44 -24.59
N THR A 201 19.06 -6.24 -25.43
CA THR A 201 19.71 -7.38 -26.11
C THR A 201 20.99 -6.92 -26.83
N GLY A 202 22.06 -7.64 -26.62
CA GLY A 202 23.39 -7.33 -27.20
C GLY A 202 24.27 -6.42 -26.35
N SER A 203 23.75 -5.89 -25.23
CA SER A 203 24.52 -5.10 -24.26
C SER A 203 24.51 -5.78 -22.89
N GLY A 204 25.54 -5.55 -22.09
CA GLY A 204 25.65 -6.08 -20.72
C GLY A 204 25.02 -5.16 -19.69
N PRO A 205 24.38 -5.68 -18.61
CA PRO A 205 23.95 -4.87 -17.49
C PRO A 205 25.15 -4.24 -16.78
N THR A 206 24.94 -3.09 -16.17
CA THR A 206 25.98 -2.32 -15.50
C THR A 206 25.81 -2.33 -13.99
N PHE A 207 26.90 -2.52 -13.25
CA PHE A 207 27.04 -2.25 -11.83
C PHE A 207 28.14 -1.21 -11.67
N ALA A 208 27.82 -0.03 -11.19
CA ALA A 208 28.73 1.11 -11.15
C ALA A 208 28.56 1.93 -9.87
N VAL A 209 29.39 2.94 -9.71
CA VAL A 209 29.27 3.94 -8.65
C VAL A 209 28.97 5.29 -9.27
N ALA A 210 28.27 6.12 -8.51
CA ALA A 210 27.97 7.51 -8.86
C ALA A 210 27.93 8.35 -7.58
N GLY A 211 27.91 9.66 -7.74
CA GLY A 211 27.84 10.57 -6.60
C GLY A 211 28.16 12.00 -6.97
N VAL A 212 28.43 12.81 -5.95
CA VAL A 212 28.76 14.22 -6.09
C VAL A 212 30.27 14.41 -6.29
N ASP A 213 31.07 13.50 -5.76
CA ASP A 213 32.53 13.55 -5.94
C ASP A 213 32.92 13.31 -7.40
N SER A 214 33.98 14.00 -7.86
CA SER A 214 34.47 13.87 -9.23
C SER A 214 35.00 12.46 -9.54
N ASP A 215 35.60 11.82 -8.55
CA ASP A 215 36.22 10.50 -8.65
C ASP A 215 35.72 9.60 -7.50
N VAL A 216 35.03 8.54 -7.84
CA VAL A 216 34.45 7.59 -6.87
C VAL A 216 34.99 6.18 -7.13
N THR A 217 35.68 5.61 -6.16
CA THR A 217 36.23 4.25 -6.27
C THR A 217 35.17 3.19 -5.92
N LEU A 218 35.06 2.19 -6.78
CA LEU A 218 34.26 0.97 -6.47
C LEU A 218 35.14 -0.02 -5.67
N ASN A 219 34.85 -0.21 -4.41
CA ASN A 219 35.53 -1.19 -3.56
C ASN A 219 34.79 -2.53 -3.57
N ILE A 220 35.46 -3.60 -4.01
CA ILE A 220 34.96 -4.96 -3.96
C ILE A 220 35.88 -5.77 -3.06
N ASN A 221 35.47 -6.05 -1.85
CA ASN A 221 36.29 -6.70 -0.83
C ASN A 221 35.78 -8.09 -0.51
N SER A 222 36.67 -9.07 -0.49
CA SER A 222 36.40 -10.38 0.08
C SER A 222 36.52 -10.35 1.61
N LYS A 223 35.90 -11.29 2.28
CA LYS A 223 36.03 -11.44 3.75
C LYS A 223 37.25 -12.30 4.11
N ASN A 224 38.09 -11.82 5.01
CA ASN A 224 39.28 -12.52 5.51
C ASN A 224 40.21 -12.97 4.38
N GLN A 225 40.45 -14.30 4.27
CA GLN A 225 41.30 -14.93 3.25
C GLN A 225 40.53 -15.31 1.96
N GLY A 226 39.28 -14.90 1.82
CA GLY A 226 38.52 -15.08 0.59
C GLY A 226 39.12 -14.28 -0.55
N ALA A 227 38.69 -14.54 -1.79
CA ALA A 227 39.15 -13.84 -2.97
C ALA A 227 38.01 -13.37 -3.86
N VAL A 228 38.19 -12.28 -4.59
CA VAL A 228 37.29 -11.89 -5.69
C VAL A 228 37.65 -12.74 -6.90
N ARG A 229 36.69 -13.50 -7.42
CA ARG A 229 36.88 -14.35 -8.62
C ARG A 229 36.16 -13.74 -9.82
N LEU A 230 36.94 -13.43 -10.87
CA LEU A 230 36.41 -12.99 -12.14
C LEU A 230 36.72 -14.05 -13.20
N SER A 231 35.69 -14.57 -13.89
CA SER A 231 35.86 -15.62 -14.92
C SER A 231 36.57 -15.08 -16.17
N LYS A 232 36.36 -13.82 -16.52
CA LYS A 232 36.97 -13.12 -17.61
C LYS A 232 37.12 -11.63 -17.25
N PHE A 233 38.29 -11.08 -17.48
CA PHE A 233 38.59 -9.69 -17.17
C PHE A 233 39.05 -8.99 -18.42
N ALA A 234 38.47 -7.83 -18.77
CA ALA A 234 38.90 -6.94 -19.83
C ALA A 234 39.31 -5.61 -19.22
N ARG A 235 40.50 -5.15 -19.59
CA ARG A 235 41.01 -3.84 -19.17
C ARG A 235 40.45 -2.73 -20.07
N GLN A 236 40.24 -1.56 -19.50
CA GLN A 236 39.96 -0.36 -20.29
C GLN A 236 41.18 -0.05 -21.15
N MET A 237 41.06 -0.15 -22.48
CA MET A 237 42.13 0.06 -23.43
C MET A 237 42.00 1.43 -24.13
N VAL A 238 43.16 2.03 -24.38
CA VAL A 238 43.28 3.20 -25.25
C VAL A 238 44.44 3.01 -26.23
N THR A 239 44.24 3.38 -27.49
CA THR A 239 45.34 3.47 -28.50
C THR A 239 45.87 4.89 -28.51
N VAL A 240 47.19 5.01 -28.31
CA VAL A 240 47.90 6.29 -28.30
C VAL A 240 48.79 6.39 -29.56
N THR A 241 48.57 7.44 -30.35
CA THR A 241 49.27 7.69 -31.64
C THR A 241 50.03 8.99 -31.66
N ALA A 242 50.00 9.78 -30.58
CA ALA A 242 50.66 11.09 -30.45
C ALA A 242 51.35 11.21 -29.09
N ASP A 243 52.34 12.06 -29.01
CA ASP A 243 53.05 12.40 -27.78
C ASP A 243 52.11 13.10 -26.78
N GLY A 244 52.34 12.93 -25.49
CA GLY A 244 51.54 13.54 -24.45
C GLY A 244 51.44 12.71 -23.17
N ASN A 245 50.40 12.95 -22.39
CA ASN A 245 50.18 12.21 -21.16
C ASN A 245 49.48 10.86 -21.41
N VAL A 246 49.88 9.86 -20.67
CA VAL A 246 49.14 8.59 -20.57
C VAL A 246 47.75 8.88 -20.00
N PRO A 247 46.64 8.48 -20.67
CA PRO A 247 45.30 8.70 -20.16
C PRO A 247 45.10 8.02 -18.80
N LYS A 248 44.63 8.77 -17.80
CA LYS A 248 44.48 8.29 -16.43
C LYS A 248 43.44 7.15 -16.31
N ASN A 249 42.32 7.25 -17.02
CA ASN A 249 41.20 6.32 -16.96
C ASN A 249 41.40 5.00 -17.72
N SER A 250 42.57 4.75 -18.28
CA SER A 250 42.87 3.53 -19.03
C SER A 250 44.00 2.74 -18.37
N SER A 251 43.81 1.44 -18.24
CA SER A 251 44.78 0.52 -17.65
C SER A 251 45.53 -0.32 -18.70
N PHE A 252 45.15 -0.24 -19.99
CA PHE A 252 45.91 -0.83 -21.10
C PHE A 252 46.19 0.23 -22.16
N ILE A 253 47.46 0.51 -22.39
CA ILE A 253 47.92 1.54 -23.30
C ILE A 253 48.55 0.87 -24.54
N ASP A 254 47.85 0.96 -25.65
CA ASP A 254 48.30 0.47 -26.95
C ASP A 254 49.03 1.59 -27.68
N CYS A 255 50.36 1.60 -27.62
CA CYS A 255 51.22 2.55 -28.31
C CYS A 255 51.29 2.21 -29.80
N ASN A 256 50.80 3.11 -30.67
CA ASN A 256 50.74 2.85 -32.11
C ASN A 256 51.13 4.09 -32.92
N LYS A 257 52.41 4.41 -32.93
CA LYS A 257 52.99 5.50 -33.72
C LYS A 257 54.13 4.97 -34.61
N GLY A 258 54.16 5.34 -35.88
CA GLY A 258 55.18 4.90 -36.82
C GLY A 258 56.54 5.52 -36.59
N SER A 259 56.66 6.64 -35.87
CA SER A 259 57.84 7.30 -35.39
C SER A 259 57.97 7.24 -33.88
N ALA A 260 59.03 7.72 -33.29
CA ALA A 260 59.24 7.80 -31.85
C ALA A 260 58.00 8.41 -31.16
N LEU A 261 57.53 7.77 -30.05
CA LEU A 261 56.40 8.18 -29.22
C LEU A 261 56.94 8.54 -27.83
N ALA A 262 56.65 9.75 -27.37
CA ALA A 262 56.99 10.22 -26.02
C ALA A 262 55.79 10.41 -25.17
N LEU A 263 55.70 9.64 -24.06
CA LEU A 263 54.57 9.68 -23.14
C LEU A 263 55.04 10.05 -21.73
N THR A 264 54.30 10.91 -21.06
CA THR A 264 54.44 11.19 -19.64
C THR A 264 53.44 10.36 -18.85
N LEU A 265 53.90 9.57 -17.89
CA LEU A 265 53.06 8.82 -16.96
C LEU A 265 52.97 9.60 -15.64
N LEU A 266 51.83 10.23 -15.42
CA LEU A 266 51.56 10.94 -14.16
C LEU A 266 51.45 9.95 -12.99
N ASP A 267 51.56 10.44 -11.76
CA ASP A 267 51.38 9.65 -10.56
C ASP A 267 50.01 8.99 -10.54
N GLY A 268 49.96 7.79 -9.97
CA GLY A 268 48.70 7.06 -9.80
C GLY A 268 47.85 7.67 -8.71
N ASP A 269 46.54 7.51 -8.81
CA ASP A 269 45.59 8.06 -7.85
C ASP A 269 45.44 7.14 -6.63
N VAL A 270 45.62 5.82 -6.78
CA VAL A 270 45.46 4.82 -5.71
C VAL A 270 46.62 3.83 -5.72
N ALA A 271 47.20 3.55 -4.56
CA ALA A 271 48.23 2.51 -4.45
C ALA A 271 47.69 1.15 -4.92
N GLY A 272 48.45 0.46 -5.76
CA GLY A 272 48.04 -0.73 -6.46
C GLY A 272 47.46 -0.49 -7.86
N GLU A 273 47.41 0.76 -8.32
CA GLU A 273 47.00 1.06 -9.69
C GLU A 273 47.98 0.41 -10.67
N ASP A 274 47.43 -0.30 -11.65
CA ASP A 274 48.20 -1.08 -12.62
C ASP A 274 47.99 -0.57 -14.06
N LYS A 275 49.05 -0.38 -14.80
CA LYS A 275 49.06 0.02 -16.21
C LYS A 275 49.85 -0.99 -17.02
N VAL A 276 49.28 -1.43 -18.12
CA VAL A 276 49.93 -2.29 -19.11
C VAL A 276 50.22 -1.46 -20.36
N PHE A 277 51.44 -1.51 -20.84
CA PHE A 277 51.86 -0.87 -22.07
C PHE A 277 52.25 -1.92 -23.10
N ALA A 278 51.75 -1.78 -24.31
CA ALA A 278 52.13 -2.59 -25.45
C ALA A 278 52.46 -1.67 -26.64
N ASN A 279 53.58 -1.86 -27.30
CA ASN A 279 53.96 -1.07 -28.46
C ASN A 279 53.86 -1.90 -29.74
N ARG A 280 52.81 -1.65 -30.53
CA ARG A 280 52.70 -2.22 -31.88
C ARG A 280 53.16 -1.27 -32.99
N GLY A 281 53.43 0.00 -32.66
CA GLY A 281 53.96 0.98 -33.60
C GLY A 281 55.37 0.69 -33.96
N ALA A 282 55.79 1.10 -35.16
CA ALA A 282 57.23 0.94 -35.63
C ALA A 282 58.21 1.82 -34.86
N GLY A 283 57.76 2.94 -34.30
CA GLY A 283 58.56 3.81 -33.46
C GLY A 283 58.70 3.31 -32.02
N THR A 284 59.84 3.56 -31.40
CA THR A 284 60.05 3.29 -29.97
C THR A 284 59.16 4.18 -29.14
N ALA A 285 58.39 3.59 -28.19
CA ALA A 285 57.60 4.33 -27.22
C ALA A 285 58.40 4.54 -25.93
N THR A 286 58.74 5.78 -25.62
CA THR A 286 59.41 6.17 -24.38
C THR A 286 58.39 6.71 -23.39
N ILE A 287 58.30 6.09 -22.23
CA ILE A 287 57.39 6.48 -21.14
C ILE A 287 58.25 7.06 -20.01
N THR A 288 57.93 8.29 -19.61
CA THR A 288 58.59 9.01 -18.52
C THR A 288 57.61 9.16 -17.35
N PRO A 289 57.68 8.31 -16.32
CA PRO A 289 56.87 8.49 -15.12
C PRO A 289 57.34 9.75 -14.35
N SER A 290 56.38 10.48 -13.76
CA SER A 290 56.67 11.63 -12.89
C SER A 290 57.52 11.21 -11.68
N ASN A 291 57.21 10.05 -11.12
CA ASN A 291 58.01 9.42 -10.07
C ASN A 291 58.23 7.95 -10.43
N PHE A 292 59.50 7.62 -10.77
CA PHE A 292 59.88 6.28 -11.18
C PHE A 292 60.99 5.71 -10.27
N ALA A 293 60.75 4.56 -9.69
CA ALA A 293 61.65 3.96 -8.71
C ALA A 293 62.90 3.33 -9.31
N GLN A 294 62.92 3.01 -10.61
CA GLN A 294 63.96 2.19 -11.24
C GLN A 294 64.81 2.97 -12.21
N GLY A 295 64.63 4.29 -12.38
CA GLY A 295 65.34 5.14 -13.31
C GLY A 295 64.55 6.42 -13.57
N THR A 296 64.72 6.99 -14.76
CA THR A 296 64.02 8.20 -15.21
C THR A 296 62.94 7.91 -16.23
N SER A 297 63.10 6.88 -17.04
CA SER A 297 62.17 6.49 -18.07
C SER A 297 62.35 5.01 -18.46
N PHE A 298 61.37 4.49 -19.20
CA PHE A 298 61.51 3.21 -19.88
C PHE A 298 61.05 3.32 -21.34
N ALA A 299 61.74 2.61 -22.20
CA ALA A 299 61.51 2.61 -23.64
C ALA A 299 61.03 1.20 -24.07
N ILE A 300 60.02 1.14 -24.93
CA ILE A 300 59.45 -0.08 -25.47
C ILE A 300 59.60 -0.06 -26.97
N THR A 301 60.43 -1.00 -27.54
CA THR A 301 60.52 -1.18 -28.97
C THR A 301 59.29 -1.86 -29.57
N GLN A 302 59.14 -1.89 -30.87
CA GLN A 302 58.01 -2.54 -31.54
C GLN A 302 57.86 -3.98 -31.09
N ASN A 303 56.59 -4.41 -30.86
CA ASN A 303 56.16 -5.72 -30.34
C ASN A 303 56.50 -5.98 -28.86
N GLY A 304 57.11 -5.02 -28.15
CA GLY A 304 57.36 -5.11 -26.72
C GLY A 304 56.17 -4.74 -25.88
N ALA A 305 56.15 -5.26 -24.64
CA ALA A 305 55.12 -4.93 -23.63
C ALA A 305 55.75 -4.93 -22.23
N CYS A 306 55.14 -4.17 -21.32
CA CYS A 306 55.49 -4.17 -19.91
C CYS A 306 54.29 -3.81 -19.04
N SER A 307 54.41 -4.07 -17.73
CA SER A 307 53.43 -3.68 -16.74
C SER A 307 54.07 -2.84 -15.63
N ALA A 308 53.44 -1.74 -15.28
CA ALA A 308 53.85 -0.84 -14.21
C ALA A 308 52.77 -0.77 -13.12
N ILE A 309 53.20 -0.76 -11.86
CA ILE A 309 52.32 -0.62 -10.69
C ILE A 309 52.70 0.62 -9.88
N TRP A 310 51.74 1.37 -9.45
CA TRP A 310 51.88 2.50 -8.53
C TRP A 310 51.84 2.03 -7.08
N ASN A 311 52.86 2.31 -6.27
CA ASN A 311 52.89 1.91 -4.87
C ASN A 311 52.41 2.97 -3.88
N GLY A 312 51.88 4.09 -4.38
CA GLY A 312 51.50 5.26 -3.59
C GLY A 312 52.54 6.37 -3.56
N LEU A 313 53.78 6.11 -4.06
CA LEU A 313 54.90 7.06 -4.11
C LEU A 313 55.63 7.05 -5.46
N ASN A 314 55.79 5.87 -6.04
CA ASN A 314 56.55 5.68 -7.28
C ASN A 314 55.89 4.59 -8.16
N TRP A 315 56.09 4.70 -9.46
CA TRP A 315 55.85 3.63 -10.41
C TRP A 315 56.98 2.61 -10.38
N PHE A 316 56.65 1.33 -10.49
CA PHE A 316 57.58 0.20 -10.64
C PHE A 316 57.20 -0.63 -11.85
N LEU A 317 58.18 -0.99 -12.70
CA LEU A 317 57.98 -2.08 -13.65
C LEU A 317 58.13 -3.42 -12.92
N TYR A 318 57.08 -4.19 -12.86
CA TYR A 318 57.09 -5.51 -12.22
C TYR A 318 57.06 -6.67 -13.22
N SER A 319 56.74 -6.40 -14.49
CA SER A 319 56.79 -7.35 -15.59
C SER A 319 57.28 -6.64 -16.85
N ARG A 320 58.35 -7.11 -17.47
CA ARG A 320 58.89 -6.60 -18.72
C ARG A 320 59.62 -7.70 -19.47
N ASP A 321 59.63 -7.60 -20.80
CA ASP A 321 60.55 -8.34 -21.65
C ASP A 321 61.81 -7.51 -21.85
N SER A 322 62.98 -7.98 -21.37
CA SER A 322 64.25 -7.24 -21.43
C SER A 322 64.76 -7.04 -22.83
N ASP A 323 64.31 -7.83 -23.80
CA ASP A 323 64.70 -7.69 -25.18
C ASP A 323 64.03 -6.49 -25.87
N TYR A 324 62.84 -6.12 -25.35
CA TYR A 324 61.99 -5.06 -25.91
C TYR A 324 61.82 -3.84 -25.00
N VAL A 325 62.20 -3.95 -23.73
CA VAL A 325 61.97 -2.88 -22.75
C VAL A 325 63.26 -2.51 -22.03
N THR A 326 63.71 -1.30 -22.23
CA THR A 326 64.96 -0.74 -21.66
C THR A 326 64.55 0.32 -20.60
N ILE A 327 65.22 0.30 -19.43
CA ILE A 327 65.10 1.34 -18.38
C ILE A 327 66.34 2.27 -18.54
N THR A 328 66.07 3.59 -18.43
CA THR A 328 67.12 4.65 -18.50
C THR A 328 67.05 5.52 -17.24
#